data_e6bd7075666b8e15526fbc6a357ded0c
#
_entry.id   e6bd7075666b8e15526fbc6a357ded0c
#
_cell.length_a   1.000
_cell.length_b   1.000
_cell.length_c   1.000
_cell.angle_alpha   90.00
_cell.angle_beta   90.00
_cell.angle_gamma   90.00
#
_symmetry.space_group_name_H-M   'P 1'
#
loop_
_entity.id
_entity.type
_entity.pdbx_description
1 polymer ?
#
loop_
_entity_poly.entity_id
_entity_poly.type
_entity_poly.pdbx_seq_one_letter_code
_entity_poly.pdbx_strand_id
1 'polypeptide(L)'
;MASNLTSVPLEARSLLVLDSNGESFLFSSLFISEDGRDQQTLVIFIRHFFCGSCKEYISTISSPDNGITPQELEKSNKRLIIVGCGQPNLIKQYVKDTNCPFPMYADPTQKLYDALGMIRTLSLAEKKPDYIKSSFLVNVAKSAVCQFSSGTAMFQGGDIRQVGGEYLFNQKGDILWSHNMKNTQDHVEVIELHNCVCHLLIMAADSTYMAESVKSYPFSMSDRSALNKEEIIVKDDELTCEEHCHN
;
A
#
# COMPACT_ATOMS: atom_id res chain seq x y z
N MET A 1 7.24 -19.79 6.33
CA MET A 1 8.43 -19.35 5.57
C MET A 1 7.92 -18.32 4.57
N ALA A 2 8.27 -17.05 4.71
CA ALA A 2 7.94 -16.05 3.70
C ALA A 2 8.78 -16.40 2.46
N SER A 3 8.13 -16.72 1.34
CA SER A 3 8.81 -16.90 0.06
C SER A 3 9.36 -15.54 -0.38
N ASN A 4 10.68 -15.38 -0.41
CA ASN A 4 11.32 -14.22 -1.00
C ASN A 4 11.11 -14.28 -2.53
N LEU A 5 9.91 -13.89 -2.98
CA LEU A 5 9.62 -13.73 -4.39
C LEU A 5 10.42 -12.53 -4.90
N THR A 6 11.23 -12.73 -5.92
CA THR A 6 11.96 -11.65 -6.60
C THR A 6 11.18 -11.08 -7.79
N SER A 7 10.18 -11.81 -8.27
CA SER A 7 9.29 -11.39 -9.37
C SER A 7 7.89 -11.96 -9.19
N VAL A 8 6.91 -11.30 -9.80
CA VAL A 8 5.53 -11.81 -9.83
C VAL A 8 5.48 -13.16 -10.55
N PRO A 9 4.94 -14.23 -9.92
CA PRO A 9 4.77 -15.51 -10.58
C PRO A 9 3.98 -15.38 -11.88
N LEU A 10 4.35 -16.15 -12.91
CA LEU A 10 3.70 -16.10 -14.23
C LEU A 10 2.19 -16.36 -14.11
N GLU A 11 1.80 -17.28 -13.24
CA GLU A 11 0.39 -17.55 -12.95
C GLU A 11 -0.34 -16.32 -12.39
N ALA A 12 0.29 -15.56 -11.49
CA ALA A 12 -0.31 -14.35 -10.93
C ALA A 12 -0.48 -13.24 -11.98
N ARG A 13 0.44 -13.12 -12.93
CA ARG A 13 0.37 -12.11 -14.00
C ARG A 13 -0.88 -12.22 -14.87
N SER A 14 -1.36 -13.45 -15.07
CA SER A 14 -2.54 -13.76 -15.89
C SER A 14 -3.86 -13.76 -15.12
N LEU A 15 -3.82 -13.61 -13.80
CA LEU A 15 -5.02 -13.50 -12.98
C LEU A 15 -5.73 -12.18 -13.23
N LEU A 16 -7.06 -12.22 -13.07
CA LEU A 16 -7.91 -11.06 -13.29
C LEU A 16 -8.23 -10.36 -11.97
N VAL A 17 -8.24 -9.05 -12.02
CA VAL A 17 -8.84 -8.17 -11.02
C VAL A 17 -10.01 -7.43 -11.64
N LEU A 18 -10.96 -7.02 -10.83
CA LEU A 18 -12.19 -6.36 -11.25
C LEU A 18 -12.20 -4.91 -10.74
N ASP A 19 -12.56 -3.96 -11.59
CA ASP A 19 -12.82 -2.59 -11.16
C ASP A 19 -14.19 -2.44 -10.48
N SER A 20 -14.55 -1.23 -10.07
CA SER A 20 -15.83 -0.91 -9.40
C SER A 20 -17.08 -1.10 -10.28
N ASN A 21 -16.93 -1.32 -11.57
CA ASN A 21 -18.01 -1.61 -12.52
C ASN A 21 -18.09 -3.10 -12.86
N GLY A 22 -17.11 -3.90 -12.37
CA GLY A 22 -16.98 -5.33 -12.66
C GLY A 22 -16.22 -5.61 -13.95
N GLU A 23 -15.57 -4.61 -14.55
CA GLU A 23 -14.70 -4.82 -15.70
C GLU A 23 -13.41 -5.53 -15.28
N SER A 24 -12.97 -6.48 -16.09
CA SER A 24 -11.83 -7.34 -15.81
C SER A 24 -10.55 -6.80 -16.41
N PHE A 25 -9.49 -6.79 -15.62
CA PHE A 25 -8.14 -6.40 -16.01
C PHE A 25 -7.15 -7.49 -15.64
N LEU A 26 -6.12 -7.71 -16.45
CA LEU A 26 -5.01 -8.57 -16.06
C LEU A 26 -4.27 -7.90 -14.90
N PHE A 27 -3.87 -8.66 -13.88
CA PHE A 27 -3.08 -8.12 -12.79
C PHE A 27 -1.77 -7.49 -13.29
N SER A 28 -1.14 -8.10 -14.29
CA SER A 28 0.07 -7.56 -14.91
C SER A 28 -0.14 -6.17 -15.55
N SER A 29 -1.32 -5.85 -16.05
CA SER A 29 -1.59 -4.53 -16.63
C SER A 29 -1.59 -3.40 -15.60
N LEU A 30 -1.66 -3.73 -14.30
CA LEU A 30 -1.62 -2.73 -13.24
C LEU A 30 -0.21 -2.14 -13.03
N PHE A 31 0.84 -2.83 -13.45
CA PHE A 31 2.23 -2.37 -13.27
C PHE A 31 3.05 -2.35 -14.57
N ILE A 32 2.63 -3.06 -15.62
CA ILE A 32 3.22 -2.95 -16.95
C ILE A 32 2.65 -1.69 -17.61
N SER A 33 3.51 -0.77 -18.04
CA SER A 33 3.12 0.40 -18.81
C SER A 33 3.51 0.22 -20.27
N GLU A 34 2.57 0.41 -21.19
CA GLU A 34 2.82 0.31 -22.64
C GLU A 34 3.54 1.54 -23.19
N ASP A 35 3.55 2.66 -22.46
CA ASP A 35 4.16 3.92 -22.87
C ASP A 35 5.68 4.01 -22.60
N GLY A 36 6.28 2.94 -22.09
CA GLY A 36 7.73 2.84 -21.86
C GLY A 36 8.26 3.70 -20.71
N ARG A 37 7.39 4.35 -19.94
CA ARG A 37 7.81 5.09 -18.73
C ARG A 37 8.22 4.11 -17.65
N ASP A 38 9.40 4.29 -17.06
CA ASP A 38 9.90 3.45 -15.96
C ASP A 38 9.17 3.76 -14.62
N GLN A 39 7.86 3.65 -14.64
CA GLN A 39 7.02 3.93 -13.48
C GLN A 39 6.92 2.70 -12.57
N GLN A 40 7.14 2.88 -11.27
CA GLN A 40 6.94 1.84 -10.26
C GLN A 40 5.50 1.85 -9.75
N THR A 41 4.99 0.68 -9.36
CA THR A 41 3.63 0.55 -8.84
C THR A 41 3.64 -0.08 -7.45
N LEU A 42 3.20 0.69 -6.45
CA LEU A 42 2.92 0.19 -5.12
C LEU A 42 1.50 -0.39 -5.11
N VAL A 43 1.38 -1.68 -4.81
CA VAL A 43 0.09 -2.35 -4.67
C VAL A 43 -0.12 -2.72 -3.21
N ILE A 44 -1.20 -2.22 -2.62
CA ILE A 44 -1.63 -2.56 -1.27
C ILE A 44 -2.76 -3.57 -1.36
N PHE A 45 -2.54 -4.77 -0.85
CA PHE A 45 -3.56 -5.79 -0.69
C PHE A 45 -4.21 -5.63 0.68
N ILE A 46 -5.44 -5.11 0.72
CA ILE A 46 -6.23 -5.07 1.96
C ILE A 46 -6.81 -6.45 2.25
N ARG A 47 -7.10 -6.75 3.51
CA ARG A 47 -7.63 -8.04 3.93
C ARG A 47 -8.97 -8.36 3.27
N HIS A 48 -9.96 -7.50 3.48
CA HIS A 48 -11.30 -7.60 2.89
C HIS A 48 -12.06 -6.28 3.08
N PHE A 49 -13.10 -6.03 2.29
CA PHE A 49 -13.80 -4.74 2.28
C PHE A 49 -14.54 -4.37 3.58
N PHE A 50 -14.80 -5.32 4.49
CA PHE A 50 -15.41 -5.02 5.79
C PHE A 50 -14.40 -4.95 6.95
N CYS A 51 -13.11 -5.02 6.68
CA CYS A 51 -12.06 -4.92 7.68
C CYS A 51 -11.95 -3.49 8.23
N GLY A 52 -12.28 -3.30 9.52
CA GLY A 52 -12.18 -1.99 10.17
C GLY A 52 -10.74 -1.46 10.23
N SER A 53 -9.77 -2.32 10.56
CA SER A 53 -8.34 -1.94 10.58
C SER A 53 -7.83 -1.52 9.20
N CYS A 54 -8.25 -2.22 8.12
CA CYS A 54 -7.88 -1.83 6.76
C CYS A 54 -8.53 -0.50 6.36
N LYS A 55 -9.79 -0.23 6.79
CA LYS A 55 -10.42 1.06 6.54
C LYS A 55 -9.66 2.20 7.22
N GLU A 56 -9.23 2.02 8.47
CA GLU A 56 -8.41 3.00 9.18
C GLU A 56 -7.06 3.21 8.50
N TYR A 57 -6.41 2.11 8.08
CA TYR A 57 -5.16 2.16 7.33
C TYR A 57 -5.29 2.96 6.04
N ILE A 58 -6.25 2.60 5.17
CA ILE A 58 -6.47 3.31 3.91
C ILE A 58 -6.90 4.76 4.16
N SER A 59 -7.75 5.05 5.16
CA SER A 59 -8.08 6.44 5.50
C SER A 59 -6.87 7.25 5.96
N THR A 60 -5.92 6.62 6.67
CA THR A 60 -4.68 7.30 7.10
C THR A 60 -3.76 7.57 5.92
N ILE A 61 -3.59 6.60 5.00
CA ILE A 61 -2.82 6.77 3.75
C ILE A 61 -3.44 7.85 2.86
N SER A 62 -4.77 7.96 2.85
CA SER A 62 -5.52 8.93 2.03
C SER A 62 -5.64 10.31 2.67
N SER A 63 -5.11 10.49 3.89
CA SER A 63 -5.17 11.77 4.59
C SER A 63 -4.31 12.83 3.90
N PRO A 64 -4.84 14.04 3.66
CA PRO A 64 -4.06 15.11 3.05
C PRO A 64 -2.90 15.60 3.91
N ASP A 65 -2.98 15.43 5.24
CA ASP A 65 -1.99 15.98 6.18
C ASP A 65 -0.82 15.03 6.44
N ASN A 66 -1.09 13.73 6.51
CA ASN A 66 -0.08 12.73 6.94
C ASN A 66 -0.09 11.47 6.06
N GLY A 67 -0.81 11.48 4.95
CA GLY A 67 -0.90 10.37 4.02
C GLY A 67 0.06 10.52 2.84
N ILE A 68 -0.22 9.73 1.81
CA ILE A 68 0.49 9.78 0.53
C ILE A 68 -0.38 10.54 -0.47
N THR A 69 0.16 11.59 -1.06
CA THR A 69 -0.60 12.38 -2.04
C THR A 69 -0.34 11.90 -3.47
N PRO A 70 -1.32 12.05 -4.40
CA PRO A 70 -1.10 11.77 -5.81
C PRO A 70 0.08 12.57 -6.40
N GLN A 71 0.30 13.79 -5.93
CA GLN A 71 1.39 14.67 -6.37
C GLN A 71 2.77 14.14 -5.96
N GLU A 72 2.90 13.57 -4.76
CA GLU A 72 4.14 12.92 -4.32
C GLU A 72 4.44 11.67 -5.13
N LEU A 73 3.41 10.87 -5.42
CA LEU A 73 3.54 9.69 -6.28
C LEU A 73 3.99 10.08 -7.69
N GLU A 74 3.40 11.12 -8.27
CA GLU A 74 3.77 11.63 -9.59
C GLU A 74 5.24 12.12 -9.61
N LYS A 75 5.63 12.95 -8.63
CA LYS A 75 7.01 13.42 -8.49
C LYS A 75 8.02 12.29 -8.34
N SER A 76 7.64 11.22 -7.67
CA SER A 76 8.48 10.03 -7.48
C SER A 76 8.37 9.00 -8.60
N ASN A 77 7.65 9.32 -9.68
CA ASN A 77 7.36 8.43 -10.79
C ASN A 77 6.77 7.08 -10.33
N LYS A 78 5.83 7.14 -9.39
CA LYS A 78 5.16 5.98 -8.81
C LYS A 78 3.63 6.06 -8.95
N ARG A 79 2.99 4.91 -8.85
CA ARG A 79 1.54 4.76 -8.69
C ARG A 79 1.25 3.99 -7.42
N LEU A 80 0.09 4.27 -6.81
CA LEU A 80 -0.45 3.49 -5.72
C LEU A 80 -1.79 2.91 -6.15
N ILE A 81 -1.96 1.60 -5.96
CA ILE A 81 -3.16 0.85 -6.32
C ILE A 81 -3.56 0.00 -5.11
N ILE A 82 -4.86 -0.18 -4.90
CA ILE A 82 -5.39 -1.01 -3.82
C ILE A 82 -6.13 -2.20 -4.41
N VAL A 83 -5.89 -3.38 -3.86
CA VAL A 83 -6.60 -4.61 -4.21
C VAL A 83 -7.27 -5.16 -2.95
N GLY A 84 -8.57 -5.43 -3.03
CA GLY A 84 -9.34 -6.03 -1.93
C GLY A 84 -9.81 -7.44 -2.28
N CYS A 85 -9.84 -8.36 -1.31
CA CYS A 85 -10.52 -9.63 -1.49
C CYS A 85 -12.03 -9.43 -1.22
N GLY A 86 -12.87 -9.69 -2.20
CA GLY A 86 -14.32 -9.51 -2.13
C GLY A 86 -14.91 -9.06 -3.45
N GLN A 87 -16.20 -8.77 -3.47
CA GLN A 87 -16.90 -8.41 -4.69
C GLN A 87 -16.67 -6.95 -5.10
N PRO A 88 -16.59 -6.66 -6.41
CA PRO A 88 -16.28 -5.32 -6.93
C PRO A 88 -17.34 -4.26 -6.63
N ASN A 89 -18.61 -4.66 -6.44
CA ASN A 89 -19.70 -3.74 -6.08
C ASN A 89 -19.49 -3.03 -4.73
N LEU A 90 -18.59 -3.53 -3.87
CA LEU A 90 -18.24 -2.92 -2.58
C LEU A 90 -17.21 -1.78 -2.72
N ILE A 91 -16.50 -1.69 -3.83
CA ILE A 91 -15.42 -0.72 -4.04
C ILE A 91 -15.93 0.72 -3.88
N LYS A 92 -17.04 1.08 -4.55
CA LYS A 92 -17.58 2.45 -4.54
C LYS A 92 -17.88 2.94 -3.11
N GLN A 93 -18.47 2.06 -2.28
CA GLN A 93 -18.77 2.40 -0.90
C GLN A 93 -17.48 2.46 -0.06
N TYR A 94 -16.53 1.56 -0.28
CA TYR A 94 -15.25 1.55 0.44
C TYR A 94 -14.43 2.81 0.15
N VAL A 95 -14.34 3.23 -1.12
CA VAL A 95 -13.69 4.48 -1.54
C VAL A 95 -14.32 5.68 -0.85
N LYS A 96 -15.66 5.74 -0.81
CA LYS A 96 -16.40 6.81 -0.12
C LYS A 96 -16.10 6.81 1.39
N ASP A 97 -16.11 5.65 2.03
CA ASP A 97 -15.89 5.51 3.48
C ASP A 97 -14.47 5.90 3.90
N THR A 98 -13.49 5.73 3.02
CA THR A 98 -12.07 5.96 3.31
C THR A 98 -11.52 7.25 2.69
N ASN A 99 -12.32 7.95 1.87
CA ASN A 99 -11.88 9.08 1.03
C ASN A 99 -10.65 8.73 0.17
N CYS A 100 -10.56 7.48 -0.28
CA CYS A 100 -9.40 6.99 -1.00
C CYS A 100 -9.31 7.60 -2.42
N PRO A 101 -8.22 8.32 -2.77
CA PRO A 101 -8.04 8.90 -4.10
C PRO A 101 -7.42 7.94 -5.11
N PHE A 102 -7.01 6.74 -4.67
CA PHE A 102 -6.24 5.81 -5.47
C PHE A 102 -7.14 4.80 -6.19
N PRO A 103 -6.74 4.30 -7.38
CA PRO A 103 -7.43 3.21 -8.06
C PRO A 103 -7.58 1.99 -7.16
N MET A 104 -8.75 1.37 -7.19
CA MET A 104 -9.06 0.20 -6.38
C MET A 104 -9.68 -0.91 -7.22
N TYR A 105 -9.23 -2.12 -6.97
CA TYR A 105 -9.67 -3.34 -7.64
C TYR A 105 -10.06 -4.41 -6.63
N ALA A 106 -10.76 -5.42 -7.13
CA ALA A 106 -11.17 -6.59 -6.35
C ALA A 106 -10.60 -7.88 -6.94
N ASP A 107 -10.17 -8.80 -6.08
CA ASP A 107 -9.91 -10.20 -6.40
C ASP A 107 -10.88 -11.09 -5.60
N PRO A 108 -12.12 -11.34 -6.10
CA PRO A 108 -13.08 -12.19 -5.40
C PRO A 108 -12.62 -13.63 -5.27
N THR A 109 -11.68 -14.05 -6.10
CA THR A 109 -11.15 -15.42 -6.13
C THR A 109 -10.08 -15.68 -5.10
N GLN A 110 -9.43 -14.61 -4.59
CA GLN A 110 -8.28 -14.64 -3.69
C GLN A 110 -7.03 -15.34 -4.28
N LYS A 111 -7.06 -15.68 -5.55
CA LYS A 111 -5.94 -16.37 -6.22
C LYS A 111 -4.67 -15.54 -6.26
N LEU A 112 -4.78 -14.21 -6.34
CA LEU A 112 -3.62 -13.32 -6.27
C LEU A 112 -2.97 -13.36 -4.89
N TYR A 113 -3.78 -13.38 -3.84
CA TYR A 113 -3.28 -13.49 -2.46
C TYR A 113 -2.52 -14.80 -2.26
N ASP A 114 -3.08 -15.91 -2.76
CA ASP A 114 -2.43 -17.23 -2.68
C ASP A 114 -1.12 -17.27 -3.50
N ALA A 115 -1.15 -16.76 -4.74
CA ALA A 115 0.01 -16.75 -5.64
C ALA A 115 1.16 -15.85 -5.12
N LEU A 116 0.84 -14.80 -4.36
CA LEU A 116 1.83 -13.92 -3.72
C LEU A 116 2.21 -14.39 -2.30
N GLY A 117 1.71 -15.52 -1.84
CA GLY A 117 2.09 -16.14 -0.57
C GLY A 117 1.46 -15.50 0.67
N MET A 118 0.37 -14.75 0.51
CA MET A 118 -0.38 -14.20 1.64
C MET A 118 -1.16 -15.31 2.34
N ILE A 119 -1.11 -15.31 3.68
CA ILE A 119 -1.71 -16.37 4.50
C ILE A 119 -3.14 -16.05 4.92
N ARG A 120 -3.80 -17.04 5.53
CA ARG A 120 -5.09 -16.88 6.18
C ARG A 120 -4.95 -17.11 7.68
N THR A 121 -5.31 -16.10 8.48
CA THR A 121 -5.25 -16.15 9.94
C THR A 121 -6.26 -15.18 10.57
N LEU A 122 -6.61 -15.43 11.83
CA LEU A 122 -7.36 -14.49 12.68
C LEU A 122 -6.50 -13.99 13.85
N SER A 123 -5.20 -14.31 13.88
CA SER A 123 -4.32 -13.81 14.93
C SER A 123 -4.27 -12.28 14.93
N LEU A 124 -4.11 -11.72 16.10
CA LEU A 124 -3.99 -10.28 16.31
C LEU A 124 -2.51 -9.90 16.51
N ALA A 125 -2.19 -8.64 16.28
CA ALA A 125 -0.89 -8.09 16.63
C ALA A 125 -0.70 -8.08 18.16
N GLU A 126 0.52 -8.37 18.62
CA GLU A 126 0.88 -8.24 20.04
C GLU A 126 0.83 -6.78 20.50
N LYS A 127 1.22 -5.87 19.62
CA LYS A 127 1.17 -4.43 19.83
C LYS A 127 0.25 -3.80 18.79
N LYS A 128 -0.62 -2.90 19.23
CA LYS A 128 -1.51 -2.15 18.36
C LYS A 128 -0.70 -1.22 17.45
N PRO A 129 -0.87 -1.29 16.11
CA PRO A 129 -0.24 -0.36 15.17
C PRO A 129 -0.72 1.08 15.34
N ASP A 130 0.12 2.05 14.95
CA ASP A 130 -0.17 3.47 15.12
C ASP A 130 -1.29 3.96 14.18
N TYR A 131 -1.48 3.32 13.03
CA TYR A 131 -2.58 3.64 12.10
C TYR A 131 -3.97 3.23 12.62
N ILE A 132 -4.06 2.34 13.62
CA ILE A 132 -5.33 1.95 14.24
C ILE A 132 -5.67 2.95 15.35
N LYS A 133 -6.56 3.89 15.08
CA LYS A 133 -6.99 4.91 16.07
C LYS A 133 -8.08 4.41 17.00
N SER A 134 -8.98 3.56 16.51
CA SER A 134 -10.07 3.02 17.32
C SER A 134 -9.66 1.86 18.22
N SER A 135 -10.44 1.62 19.29
CA SER A 135 -10.23 0.44 20.13
C SER A 135 -10.66 -0.83 19.38
N PHE A 136 -10.03 -1.98 19.72
CA PHE A 136 -10.36 -3.28 19.14
C PHE A 136 -11.86 -3.60 19.16
N LEU A 137 -12.53 -3.33 20.29
CA LEU A 137 -13.96 -3.57 20.44
C LEU A 137 -14.81 -2.73 19.48
N VAL A 138 -14.40 -1.48 19.23
CA VAL A 138 -15.09 -0.58 18.27
C VAL A 138 -14.90 -1.09 16.85
N ASN A 139 -13.71 -1.59 16.50
CA ASN A 139 -13.43 -2.14 15.17
C ASN A 139 -14.20 -3.44 14.91
N VAL A 140 -14.26 -4.33 15.90
CA VAL A 140 -15.08 -5.56 15.82
C VAL A 140 -16.56 -5.19 15.70
N ALA A 141 -17.05 -4.25 16.51
CA ALA A 141 -18.45 -3.81 16.45
C ALA A 141 -18.77 -3.14 15.11
N LYS A 142 -17.92 -2.24 14.61
CA LYS A 142 -18.09 -1.63 13.29
C LYS A 142 -18.12 -2.67 12.16
N SER A 143 -17.21 -3.64 12.20
CA SER A 143 -17.16 -4.72 11.21
C SER A 143 -18.42 -5.59 11.28
N ALA A 144 -18.89 -5.94 12.48
CA ALA A 144 -20.12 -6.70 12.69
C ALA A 144 -21.36 -5.93 12.21
N VAL A 145 -21.49 -4.65 12.59
CA VAL A 145 -22.60 -3.80 12.14
C VAL A 145 -22.62 -3.64 10.62
N CYS A 146 -21.46 -3.41 9.99
CA CYS A 146 -21.36 -3.36 8.52
C CYS A 146 -21.80 -4.68 7.89
N GLN A 147 -21.43 -5.81 8.47
CA GLN A 147 -21.84 -7.14 7.97
C GLN A 147 -23.34 -7.36 8.15
N PHE A 148 -23.90 -7.06 9.31
CA PHE A 148 -25.34 -7.26 9.60
C PHE A 148 -26.24 -6.30 8.84
N SER A 149 -25.83 -5.05 8.66
CA SER A 149 -26.62 -4.05 7.92
C SER A 149 -26.62 -4.31 6.40
N SER A 150 -25.66 -5.07 5.90
CA SER A 150 -25.49 -5.33 4.47
C SER A 150 -26.26 -6.55 3.96
N GLY A 151 -26.98 -7.31 4.81
CA GLY A 151 -27.77 -8.48 4.42
C GLY A 151 -26.93 -9.52 3.67
N THR A 152 -27.32 -9.84 2.42
CA THR A 152 -26.59 -10.79 1.56
C THR A 152 -25.17 -10.32 1.20
N ALA A 153 -24.87 -9.02 1.34
CA ALA A 153 -23.53 -8.47 1.09
C ALA A 153 -22.47 -8.98 2.09
N MET A 154 -22.89 -9.56 3.22
CA MET A 154 -21.97 -10.17 4.19
C MET A 154 -21.04 -11.22 3.55
N PHE A 155 -21.59 -12.03 2.62
CA PHE A 155 -20.84 -13.06 1.90
C PHE A 155 -20.00 -12.47 0.75
N GLN A 156 -20.21 -11.21 0.40
CA GLN A 156 -19.52 -10.53 -0.71
C GLN A 156 -18.23 -9.83 -0.26
N GLY A 157 -18.03 -9.66 1.04
CA GLY A 157 -16.91 -8.89 1.60
C GLY A 157 -15.54 -9.53 1.47
N GLY A 158 -15.47 -10.83 1.17
CA GLY A 158 -14.26 -11.63 1.14
C GLY A 158 -14.07 -12.50 2.39
N ASP A 159 -13.03 -13.35 2.39
CA ASP A 159 -12.68 -14.19 3.53
C ASP A 159 -12.12 -13.36 4.68
N ILE A 160 -12.78 -13.37 5.83
CA ILE A 160 -12.34 -12.63 7.03
C ILE A 160 -10.97 -13.08 7.58
N ARG A 161 -10.53 -14.30 7.22
CA ARG A 161 -9.22 -14.83 7.61
C ARG A 161 -8.11 -14.36 6.69
N GLN A 162 -8.43 -13.90 5.47
CA GLN A 162 -7.44 -13.43 4.53
C GLN A 162 -6.70 -12.24 5.12
N VAL A 163 -5.37 -12.30 5.15
CA VAL A 163 -4.51 -11.14 5.43
C VAL A 163 -3.96 -10.59 4.13
N GLY A 164 -3.51 -9.37 4.15
CA GLY A 164 -3.02 -8.64 2.99
C GLY A 164 -1.50 -8.54 2.96
N GLY A 165 -1.04 -7.44 2.36
CA GLY A 165 0.37 -7.10 2.25
C GLY A 165 0.59 -5.94 1.30
N GLU A 166 1.82 -5.47 1.20
CA GLU A 166 2.25 -4.38 0.34
C GLU A 166 3.36 -4.85 -0.59
N TYR A 167 3.31 -4.42 -1.85
CA TYR A 167 4.28 -4.80 -2.88
C TYR A 167 4.63 -3.60 -3.76
N LEU A 168 5.91 -3.36 -3.96
CA LEU A 168 6.41 -2.41 -4.93
C LEU A 168 6.95 -3.15 -6.15
N PHE A 169 6.33 -2.92 -7.31
CA PHE A 169 6.69 -3.54 -8.58
C PHE A 169 7.39 -2.53 -9.51
N ASN A 170 8.36 -3.00 -10.28
CA ASN A 170 8.77 -2.29 -11.49
C ASN A 170 7.89 -2.70 -12.70
N GLN A 171 8.12 -2.08 -13.85
CA GLN A 171 7.37 -2.39 -15.09
C GLN A 171 7.57 -3.82 -15.61
N LYS A 172 8.66 -4.48 -15.26
CA LYS A 172 8.91 -5.86 -15.67
C LYS A 172 8.19 -6.88 -14.80
N GLY A 173 7.61 -6.41 -13.68
CA GLY A 173 6.98 -7.24 -12.66
C GLY A 173 8.00 -7.83 -11.70
N ASP A 174 9.18 -7.23 -11.58
CA ASP A 174 10.08 -7.58 -10.49
C ASP A 174 9.58 -6.93 -9.20
N ILE A 175 9.69 -7.64 -8.10
CA ILE A 175 9.32 -7.18 -6.78
C ILE A 175 10.52 -6.46 -6.18
N LEU A 176 10.46 -5.14 -6.13
CA LEU A 176 11.52 -4.30 -5.56
C LEU A 176 11.48 -4.31 -4.04
N TRP A 177 10.30 -4.41 -3.48
CA TRP A 177 10.06 -4.48 -2.04
C TRP A 177 8.71 -5.13 -1.76
N SER A 178 8.60 -5.87 -0.65
CA SER A 178 7.32 -6.44 -0.23
C SER A 178 7.24 -6.68 1.26
N HIS A 179 6.02 -6.58 1.78
CA HIS A 179 5.64 -6.97 3.12
C HIS A 179 4.37 -7.83 3.07
N ASN A 180 4.42 -9.04 3.61
CA ASN A 180 3.25 -9.90 3.79
C ASN A 180 2.82 -9.86 5.24
N MET A 181 1.55 -9.52 5.46
CA MET A 181 0.97 -9.49 6.81
C MET A 181 1.01 -10.87 7.47
N LYS A 182 1.46 -10.92 8.72
CA LYS A 182 1.53 -12.12 9.57
C LYS A 182 0.31 -12.28 10.47
N ASN A 183 -0.46 -11.22 10.64
CA ASN A 183 -1.67 -11.18 11.47
C ASN A 183 -2.68 -10.17 10.91
N THR A 184 -3.83 -10.01 11.56
CA THR A 184 -4.92 -9.18 11.06
C THR A 184 -4.69 -7.66 11.18
N GLN A 185 -3.59 -7.22 11.75
CA GLN A 185 -3.26 -5.83 12.04
C GLN A 185 -1.78 -5.53 11.70
N ASP A 186 -1.26 -6.10 10.64
CA ASP A 186 0.15 -6.08 10.30
C ASP A 186 0.41 -5.40 8.95
N HIS A 187 -0.37 -4.38 8.60
CA HIS A 187 0.00 -3.45 7.53
C HIS A 187 1.22 -2.64 7.94
N VAL A 188 2.07 -2.33 6.96
CA VAL A 188 3.24 -1.46 7.17
C VAL A 188 2.79 -0.10 7.71
N GLU A 189 3.51 0.44 8.69
CA GLU A 189 3.21 1.78 9.20
C GLU A 189 3.28 2.83 8.08
N VAL A 190 2.36 3.80 8.10
CA VAL A 190 2.21 4.78 7.02
C VAL A 190 3.50 5.56 6.78
N ILE A 191 4.27 5.85 7.84
CA ILE A 191 5.56 6.54 7.71
C ILE A 191 6.61 5.68 6.99
N GLU A 192 6.62 4.36 7.20
CA GLU A 192 7.51 3.45 6.49
C GLU A 192 7.11 3.33 5.02
N LEU A 193 5.80 3.26 4.76
CA LEU A 193 5.28 3.23 3.39
C LEU A 193 5.60 4.53 2.65
N HIS A 194 5.46 5.67 3.30
CA HIS A 194 5.83 6.98 2.76
C HIS A 194 7.33 7.04 2.42
N ASN A 195 8.19 6.50 3.28
CA ASN A 195 9.62 6.37 3.01
C ASN A 195 9.90 5.48 1.79
N CYS A 196 9.20 4.36 1.62
CA CYS A 196 9.30 3.53 0.40
C CYS A 196 8.89 4.29 -0.86
N VAL A 197 7.92 5.20 -0.77
CA VAL A 197 7.50 6.03 -1.90
C VAL A 197 8.52 7.13 -2.20
N CYS A 198 9.05 7.82 -1.17
CA CYS A 198 9.92 8.99 -1.32
C CYS A 198 11.42 8.63 -1.39
N HIS A 199 11.90 7.68 -0.59
CA HIS A 199 13.34 7.41 -0.43
C HIS A 199 13.99 6.65 -1.58
N LEU A 200 13.25 5.86 -2.35
CA LEU A 200 13.79 5.21 -3.55
C LEU A 200 14.15 6.21 -4.67
N LEU A 201 13.81 7.50 -4.52
CA LEU A 201 14.29 8.57 -5.40
C LEU A 201 15.80 8.84 -5.24
N ILE A 202 16.34 8.67 -4.05
CA ILE A 202 17.78 8.95 -3.77
C ILE A 202 18.65 7.82 -4.33
N MET A 203 18.12 6.59 -4.36
CA MET A 203 18.87 5.40 -4.82
C MET A 203 18.85 5.22 -6.35
N ALA A 204 17.88 5.80 -7.07
CA ALA A 204 17.83 5.73 -8.53
C ALA A 204 18.88 6.64 -9.21
N ALA A 205 19.44 7.61 -8.49
CA ALA A 205 20.48 8.51 -9.00
C ALA A 205 21.90 7.90 -8.92
N ASP A 206 22.08 6.81 -8.16
CA ASP A 206 23.41 6.20 -7.96
C ASP A 206 23.36 4.69 -8.28
N SER A 207 23.48 4.38 -9.57
CA SER A 207 23.40 3.02 -10.14
C SER A 207 24.46 2.04 -9.59
N THR A 208 25.44 2.50 -8.84
CA THR A 208 26.51 1.68 -8.25
C THR A 208 26.21 1.17 -6.84
N TYR A 209 25.20 1.73 -6.15
CA TYR A 209 24.89 1.39 -4.76
C TYR A 209 23.89 0.23 -4.59
N MET A 210 23.16 -0.12 -5.65
CA MET A 210 22.03 -1.08 -5.59
C MET A 210 22.43 -2.55 -5.39
N ALA A 211 23.70 -2.92 -5.59
CA ALA A 211 24.13 -4.32 -5.44
C ALA A 211 24.41 -4.75 -3.99
N GLU A 212 24.66 -3.83 -3.08
CA GLU A 212 25.04 -4.13 -1.69
C GLU A 212 23.96 -3.85 -0.64
N SER A 213 23.03 -2.91 -0.89
CA SER A 213 22.07 -2.48 0.13
C SER A 213 20.85 -3.39 0.32
N VAL A 214 20.56 -4.31 -0.61
CA VAL A 214 19.47 -5.31 -0.46
C VAL A 214 19.84 -6.40 0.57
N LYS A 215 21.11 -6.51 0.96
CA LYS A 215 21.60 -7.55 1.89
C LYS A 215 21.68 -7.13 3.35
N SER A 216 21.48 -5.87 3.71
CA SER A 216 21.73 -5.42 5.08
C SER A 216 20.76 -4.34 5.56
N TYR A 217 19.53 -4.72 5.86
CA TYR A 217 18.74 -3.99 6.84
C TYR A 217 18.40 -4.91 8.03
N PRO A 218 19.28 -5.03 9.02
CA PRO A 218 18.88 -5.44 10.33
C PRO A 218 18.44 -4.20 11.12
N PHE A 219 17.24 -3.67 10.86
CA PHE A 219 16.69 -2.66 11.74
C PHE A 219 16.09 -3.36 12.96
N SER A 220 16.88 -3.44 14.00
CA SER A 220 16.46 -3.85 15.34
C SER A 220 15.63 -2.73 15.97
N MET A 221 14.45 -3.07 16.49
CA MET A 221 13.52 -2.16 17.18
C MET A 221 14.05 -1.53 18.48
N SER A 222 15.36 -1.59 18.78
CA SER A 222 15.93 -1.09 20.04
C SER A 222 16.47 0.35 20.02
N ASP A 223 16.52 1.02 18.85
CA ASP A 223 17.19 2.33 18.74
C ASP A 223 16.26 3.55 18.62
N ARG A 224 15.04 3.45 19.17
CA ARG A 224 14.09 4.60 19.18
C ARG A 224 14.44 5.73 20.17
N SER A 225 15.55 5.70 20.90
CA SER A 225 15.85 6.70 21.92
C SER A 225 16.88 7.78 21.56
N ALA A 226 17.38 7.81 20.32
CA ALA A 226 18.51 8.68 19.97
C ALA A 226 18.32 9.56 18.72
N LEU A 227 17.09 9.79 18.25
CA LEU A 227 16.87 10.83 17.24
C LEU A 227 16.47 12.14 17.92
N ASN A 228 17.49 12.89 18.30
CA ASN A 228 17.38 14.26 18.76
C ASN A 228 16.76 15.15 17.66
N LYS A 229 15.85 16.05 18.09
CA LYS A 229 15.08 17.02 17.29
C LYS A 229 15.91 18.19 16.73
N GLU A 230 17.19 18.05 16.50
CA GLU A 230 18.06 19.19 16.21
C GLU A 230 18.92 19.05 14.94
N GLU A 231 18.40 18.57 13.83
CA GLU A 231 19.12 18.75 12.55
C GLU A 231 18.19 18.72 11.34
N ILE A 232 17.19 19.61 11.32
CA ILE A 232 16.58 20.06 10.06
C ILE A 232 16.61 21.58 10.07
N ILE A 233 17.81 22.13 9.95
CA ILE A 233 17.99 23.50 9.46
C ILE A 233 18.37 23.34 7.99
N VAL A 234 17.37 23.39 7.13
CA VAL A 234 17.58 23.68 5.70
C VAL A 234 18.00 25.14 5.65
N LYS A 235 19.24 25.38 5.25
CA LYS A 235 19.70 26.72 4.90
C LYS A 235 18.98 27.19 3.65
N ASP A 236 18.00 28.05 3.82
CA ASP A 236 17.54 28.95 2.79
C ASP A 236 18.62 30.06 2.66
N ASP A 237 19.46 29.95 1.65
CA ASP A 237 20.29 31.07 1.22
C ASP A 237 20.40 31.07 -0.31
N GLU A 238 19.88 32.16 -0.84
CA GLU A 238 20.25 32.84 -2.09
C GLU A 238 19.83 32.22 -3.43
N LEU A 239 18.71 32.70 -3.91
CA LEU A 239 18.55 33.05 -5.33
C LEU A 239 17.84 34.42 -5.43
N THR A 240 18.63 35.46 -5.38
CA THR A 240 18.21 36.81 -5.76
C THR A 240 18.01 36.87 -7.27
N CYS A 241 16.78 37.05 -7.70
CA CYS A 241 16.46 37.48 -9.06
C CYS A 241 16.66 38.99 -9.15
N GLU A 242 17.69 39.44 -9.85
CA GLU A 242 17.80 40.85 -10.28
C GLU A 242 16.82 41.08 -11.43
N GLU A 243 15.83 41.92 -11.15
CA GLU A 243 15.02 42.59 -12.17
C GLU A 243 15.86 43.63 -12.87
N HIS A 244 16.01 43.53 -14.18
CA HIS A 244 16.37 44.65 -15.03
C HIS A 244 15.20 44.97 -15.97
N CYS A 245 14.37 45.92 -15.53
CA CYS A 245 13.56 46.73 -16.42
C CYS A 245 14.44 47.81 -17.04
N HIS A 246 14.51 47.88 -18.36
CA HIS A 246 14.75 49.16 -19.06
C HIS A 246 14.08 49.16 -20.44
N ASN A 247 13.21 50.17 -20.57
CA ASN A 247 12.60 50.81 -21.77
C ASN A 247 11.61 49.97 -22.58
#